data_481a5d40d42d6b2a08167aba1b7341f1
#
_entry.id   481a5d40d42d6b2a08167aba1b7341f1
#
_cell.length_a   1.000
_cell.length_b   1.000
_cell.length_c   1.000
_cell.angle_alpha   90.00
_cell.angle_beta   90.00
_cell.angle_gamma   90.00
#
_symmetry.space_group_name_H-M   'P 1'
#
loop_
_entity.id
_entity.type
_entity.pdbx_description
1 polymer ?
#
loop_
_entity_poly.entity_id
_entity_poly.type
_entity_poly.pdbx_seq_one_letter_code
_entity_poly.pdbx_strand_id
1 'polypeptide(L)'
;LKPNMTELDGDIAVVDLPEYVEGPWLHVRNGIYYLTYASMGEGRENIAYATASGMEGPWTYRGELTGMAENSFTIHPAIVEFKGKWYLFYHNAALTLDGRAGAIGRRSVCVDELHYNEDGTMQYVEQTKGN
;
A
#
# COMPACT_ATOMS: atom_id res chain seq x y z
N LEU A 1 -20.48 -2.70 1.83
CA LEU A 1 -21.36 -3.60 2.58
C LEU A 1 -22.46 -2.80 3.28
N LYS A 2 -23.63 -3.41 3.47
CA LYS A 2 -24.69 -2.87 4.33
C LYS A 2 -24.21 -2.79 5.78
N PRO A 3 -24.91 -2.04 6.67
CA PRO A 3 -24.52 -1.92 8.08
C PRO A 3 -24.38 -3.24 8.84
N ASN A 4 -25.05 -4.31 8.38
CA ASN A 4 -24.91 -5.65 8.95
C ASN A 4 -23.60 -6.35 8.61
N MET A 5 -22.77 -5.79 7.72
CA MET A 5 -21.47 -6.29 7.26
C MET A 5 -21.48 -7.68 6.58
N THR A 6 -22.64 -8.19 6.23
CA THR A 6 -22.80 -9.51 5.60
C THR A 6 -23.43 -9.47 4.21
N GLU A 7 -23.97 -8.34 3.82
CA GLU A 7 -24.63 -8.14 2.52
C GLU A 7 -23.95 -7.02 1.73
N LEU A 8 -23.97 -7.15 0.41
CA LEU A 8 -23.54 -6.07 -0.48
C LEU A 8 -24.52 -4.90 -0.41
N ASP A 9 -23.97 -3.68 -0.42
CA ASP A 9 -24.74 -2.44 -0.52
C ASP A 9 -24.59 -1.91 -1.95
N GLY A 10 -25.39 -2.47 -2.85
CA GLY A 10 -25.34 -2.18 -4.28
C GLY A 10 -24.53 -3.19 -5.11
N ASP A 11 -24.29 -2.86 -6.36
CA ASP A 11 -23.58 -3.70 -7.32
C ASP A 11 -22.06 -3.66 -7.07
N ILE A 12 -21.39 -4.72 -7.48
CA ILE A 12 -19.92 -4.77 -7.45
C ILE A 12 -19.38 -3.92 -8.59
N ALA A 13 -18.63 -2.87 -8.25
CA ALA A 13 -17.90 -2.07 -9.21
C ALA A 13 -16.49 -2.64 -9.43
N VAL A 14 -16.07 -2.70 -10.69
CA VAL A 14 -14.71 -3.06 -11.06
C VAL A 14 -13.87 -1.80 -11.16
N VAL A 15 -12.73 -1.77 -10.47
CA VAL A 15 -11.75 -0.69 -10.57
C VAL A 15 -10.60 -1.21 -11.42
N ASP A 16 -10.37 -0.59 -12.58
CA ASP A 16 -9.24 -0.90 -13.45
C ASP A 16 -8.05 -0.02 -13.07
N LEU A 17 -6.97 -0.65 -12.64
CA LEU A 17 -5.75 0.02 -12.19
C LEU A 17 -4.54 -0.50 -12.97
N PRO A 18 -3.61 0.38 -13.37
CA PRO A 18 -2.41 -0.04 -14.08
C PRO A 18 -1.61 -1.06 -13.26
N GLU A 19 -1.22 -2.16 -13.89
CA GLU A 19 -0.33 -3.19 -13.35
C GLU A 19 -0.75 -3.75 -11.98
N TYR A 20 -2.05 -3.69 -11.66
CA TYR A 20 -2.57 -4.24 -10.41
C TYR A 20 -2.30 -5.74 -10.29
N VAL A 21 -1.74 -6.15 -9.16
CA VAL A 21 -1.51 -7.56 -8.84
C VAL A 21 -2.43 -7.98 -7.69
N GLU A 22 -2.23 -7.42 -6.51
CA GLU A 22 -2.96 -7.83 -5.30
C GLU A 22 -2.86 -6.81 -4.16
N GLY A 23 -3.33 -7.17 -2.98
CA GLY A 23 -3.11 -6.43 -1.73
C GLY A 23 -3.65 -5.01 -1.70
N PRO A 24 -4.90 -4.73 -2.15
CA PRO A 24 -5.42 -3.37 -2.15
C PRO A 24 -5.65 -2.86 -0.72
N TRP A 25 -5.29 -1.61 -0.49
CA TRP A 25 -5.57 -0.89 0.74
C TRP A 25 -6.25 0.45 0.44
N LEU A 26 -7.41 0.66 1.01
CA LEU A 26 -8.18 1.89 0.85
C LEU A 26 -8.08 2.75 2.11
N HIS A 27 -7.76 4.03 1.96
CA HIS A 27 -7.89 5.00 3.04
C HIS A 27 -8.40 6.35 2.50
N VAL A 28 -8.86 7.19 3.41
CA VAL A 28 -9.36 8.53 3.09
C VAL A 28 -8.62 9.56 3.94
N ARG A 29 -8.16 10.63 3.30
CA ARG A 29 -7.55 11.77 3.97
C ARG A 29 -8.02 13.06 3.31
N ASN A 30 -8.54 13.99 4.11
CA ASN A 30 -9.03 15.31 3.64
C ASN A 30 -10.02 15.20 2.44
N GLY A 31 -10.89 14.19 2.45
CA GLY A 31 -11.89 13.98 1.39
C GLY A 31 -11.33 13.32 0.11
N ILE A 32 -10.05 13.03 0.04
CA ILE A 32 -9.42 12.28 -1.06
C ILE A 32 -9.39 10.79 -0.67
N TYR A 33 -9.83 9.96 -1.60
CA TYR A 33 -9.76 8.50 -1.52
C TYR A 33 -8.46 8.03 -2.16
N TYR A 34 -7.76 7.17 -1.46
CA TYR A 34 -6.49 6.58 -1.91
C TYR A 34 -6.65 5.07 -1.99
N LEU A 35 -6.37 4.50 -3.14
CA LEU A 35 -6.31 3.06 -3.34
C LEU A 35 -4.86 2.69 -3.62
N THR A 36 -4.23 2.06 -2.65
CA THR A 36 -2.82 1.65 -2.69
C THR A 36 -2.78 0.14 -2.87
N TYR A 37 -1.88 -0.38 -3.69
CA TYR A 37 -1.87 -1.79 -4.05
C TYR A 37 -0.47 -2.28 -4.41
N ALA A 38 -0.28 -3.60 -4.35
CA ALA A 38 0.87 -4.25 -4.95
C ALA A 38 0.74 -4.22 -6.47
N SER A 39 1.72 -3.65 -7.11
CA SER A 39 1.83 -3.46 -8.57
C SER A 39 3.02 -4.24 -9.09
N MET A 40 3.00 -4.59 -10.38
CA MET A 40 4.11 -5.30 -11.00
C MET A 40 5.23 -4.34 -11.39
N GLY A 41 6.33 -4.40 -10.64
CA GLY A 41 7.57 -3.74 -11.00
C GLY A 41 8.44 -4.58 -11.94
N GLU A 42 9.73 -4.38 -11.93
CA GLU A 42 10.70 -5.11 -12.74
C GLU A 42 10.93 -6.56 -12.23
N GLY A 43 9.94 -7.44 -12.45
CA GLY A 43 9.99 -8.85 -12.07
C GLY A 43 9.65 -9.15 -10.61
N ARG A 44 9.35 -8.13 -9.80
CA ARG A 44 8.85 -8.22 -8.42
C ARG A 44 7.84 -7.11 -8.16
N GLU A 45 7.04 -7.29 -7.11
CA GLU A 45 6.07 -6.28 -6.73
C GLU A 45 6.71 -5.04 -6.12
N ASN A 46 6.16 -3.89 -6.46
CA ASN A 46 6.31 -2.61 -5.78
C ASN A 46 4.94 -2.15 -5.24
N ILE A 47 4.87 -1.01 -4.59
CA ILE A 47 3.60 -0.41 -4.20
C ILE A 47 3.31 0.79 -5.08
N ALA A 48 2.15 0.78 -5.73
CA ALA A 48 1.61 1.91 -6.48
C ALA A 48 0.30 2.38 -5.87
N TYR A 49 -0.19 3.54 -6.32
CA TYR A 49 -1.47 4.05 -5.84
C TYR A 49 -2.21 4.89 -6.87
N ALA A 50 -3.50 5.00 -6.66
CA ALA A 50 -4.40 5.89 -7.36
C ALA A 50 -5.24 6.70 -6.37
N THR A 51 -5.76 7.83 -6.80
CA THR A 51 -6.64 8.70 -6.01
C THR A 51 -7.95 8.97 -6.72
N ALA A 52 -9.00 9.22 -5.95
CA ALA A 52 -10.31 9.64 -6.44
C ALA A 52 -10.98 10.60 -5.46
N SER A 53 -12.02 11.30 -5.91
CA SER A 53 -12.87 12.13 -5.06
C SER A 53 -13.99 11.35 -4.36
N GLY A 54 -14.13 10.07 -4.66
CA GLY A 54 -15.13 9.17 -4.08
C GLY A 54 -14.81 7.70 -4.39
N MET A 55 -15.51 6.79 -3.71
CA MET A 55 -15.32 5.34 -3.82
C MET A 55 -15.47 4.80 -5.24
N GLU A 56 -16.37 5.40 -6.01
CA GLU A 56 -16.71 4.95 -7.37
C GLU A 56 -15.74 5.49 -8.43
N GLY A 57 -14.80 6.33 -8.02
CA GLY A 57 -13.88 6.99 -8.94
C GLY A 57 -14.43 8.26 -9.60
N PRO A 58 -13.95 8.65 -10.78
CA PRO A 58 -12.87 7.98 -11.50
C PRO A 58 -11.54 8.01 -10.74
N TRP A 59 -10.79 6.91 -10.83
CA TRP A 59 -9.49 6.77 -10.21
C TRP A 59 -8.38 7.31 -11.11
N THR A 60 -7.51 8.14 -10.54
CA THR A 60 -6.34 8.69 -11.22
C THR A 60 -5.09 8.02 -10.69
N TYR A 61 -4.37 7.30 -11.56
CA TYR A 61 -3.09 6.71 -11.22
C TYR A 61 -2.05 7.78 -10.88
N ARG A 62 -1.32 7.57 -9.80
CA ARG A 62 -0.34 8.54 -9.27
C ARG A 62 1.11 8.05 -9.32
N GLY A 63 1.32 6.79 -9.63
CA GLY A 63 2.66 6.21 -9.74
C GLY A 63 3.04 5.33 -8.56
N GLU A 64 4.32 5.04 -8.49
CA GLU A 64 4.93 4.22 -7.44
C GLU A 64 5.00 5.01 -6.12
N LEU A 65 4.60 4.36 -5.03
CA LEU A 65 4.73 4.89 -3.67
C LEU A 65 6.03 4.43 -3.00
N THR A 66 6.42 3.19 -3.20
CA THR A 66 7.70 2.64 -2.76
C THR A 66 8.11 1.47 -3.65
N GLY A 67 9.39 1.25 -3.77
CA GLY A 67 9.97 0.21 -4.62
C GLY A 67 9.82 -1.21 -4.08
N MET A 68 10.52 -2.14 -4.70
CA MET A 68 10.52 -3.55 -4.32
C MET A 68 11.07 -3.77 -2.91
N ALA A 69 10.45 -4.69 -2.17
CA ALA A 69 10.90 -5.03 -0.82
C ALA A 69 12.21 -5.84 -0.83
N GLU A 70 13.09 -5.56 0.12
CA GLU A 70 14.36 -6.27 0.25
C GLU A 70 14.11 -7.77 0.46
N ASN A 71 14.76 -8.58 -0.35
CA ASN A 71 14.75 -10.04 -0.30
C ASN A 71 13.35 -10.69 -0.41
N SER A 72 12.36 -9.99 -1.00
CA SER A 72 10.98 -10.48 -1.17
C SER A 72 10.50 -10.27 -2.60
N PHE A 73 9.69 -11.18 -3.12
CA PHE A 73 8.98 -11.00 -4.40
C PHE A 73 7.72 -10.16 -4.24
N THR A 74 7.14 -10.13 -3.04
CA THR A 74 5.87 -9.48 -2.75
C THR A 74 6.06 -8.33 -1.78
N ILE A 75 5.14 -7.35 -1.84
CA ILE A 75 5.04 -6.26 -0.89
C ILE A 75 3.59 -5.81 -0.77
N HIS A 76 3.01 -5.87 0.43
CA HIS A 76 1.62 -5.46 0.64
C HIS A 76 1.54 -4.21 1.51
N PRO A 77 0.75 -3.19 1.10
CA PRO A 77 0.61 -1.96 1.86
C PRO A 77 -0.47 -2.03 2.93
N ALA A 78 -0.26 -1.30 4.02
CA ALA A 78 -1.31 -0.81 4.90
C ALA A 78 -0.97 0.60 5.35
N ILE A 79 -1.91 1.53 5.27
CA ILE A 79 -1.68 2.94 5.61
C ILE A 79 -2.59 3.34 6.77
N VAL A 80 -2.00 3.87 7.83
CA VAL A 80 -2.69 4.20 9.07
C VAL A 80 -2.25 5.56 9.59
N GLU A 81 -3.21 6.34 10.08
CA GLU A 81 -2.92 7.51 10.89
C GLU A 81 -2.80 7.13 12.37
N PHE A 82 -1.73 7.60 13.00
CA PHE A 82 -1.55 7.45 14.43
C PHE A 82 -0.92 8.71 15.04
N LYS A 83 -1.61 9.29 16.01
CA LYS A 83 -1.18 10.53 16.71
C LYS A 83 -0.84 11.68 15.77
N GLY A 84 -1.65 11.89 14.73
CA GLY A 84 -1.50 12.98 13.75
C GLY A 84 -0.41 12.75 12.71
N LYS A 85 0.19 11.59 12.65
CA LYS A 85 1.16 11.18 11.64
C LYS A 85 0.64 9.99 10.85
N TRP A 86 1.04 9.90 9.60
CA TRP A 86 0.69 8.79 8.72
C TRP A 86 1.87 7.84 8.59
N TYR A 87 1.56 6.55 8.47
CA TYR A 87 2.56 5.48 8.38
C TYR A 87 2.19 4.50 7.28
N LEU A 88 3.18 4.11 6.49
CA LEU A 88 3.10 2.98 5.58
C LEU A 88 3.67 1.75 6.28
N PHE A 89 2.83 0.74 6.48
CA PHE A 89 3.24 -0.60 6.88
C PHE A 89 3.39 -1.45 5.62
N TYR A 90 4.44 -2.23 5.57
CA TYR A 90 4.70 -3.17 4.50
C TYR A 90 5.49 -4.37 5.04
N HIS A 91 5.91 -5.29 4.18
CA HIS A 91 6.81 -6.36 4.60
C HIS A 91 8.00 -6.49 3.67
N ASN A 92 9.09 -6.99 4.23
CA ASN A 92 10.24 -7.49 3.48
C ASN A 92 10.61 -8.89 3.98
N ALA A 93 11.76 -9.42 3.55
CA ALA A 93 12.27 -10.71 3.99
C ALA A 93 13.73 -10.61 4.46
N ALA A 94 14.12 -9.46 5.01
CA ALA A 94 15.51 -9.16 5.37
C ALA A 94 15.86 -9.46 6.84
N LEU A 95 14.86 -9.52 7.74
CA LEU A 95 15.08 -9.65 9.18
C LEU A 95 15.78 -10.97 9.51
N THR A 96 16.91 -10.86 10.22
CA THR A 96 17.55 -12.00 10.90
C THR A 96 17.02 -12.12 12.31
N LEU A 97 16.45 -13.27 12.66
CA LEU A 97 15.89 -13.53 13.98
C LEU A 97 16.44 -14.85 14.53
N ASP A 98 16.91 -14.84 15.76
CA ASP A 98 17.49 -16.01 16.46
C ASP A 98 18.55 -16.76 15.64
N GLY A 99 19.45 -16.00 14.99
CA GLY A 99 20.50 -16.53 14.14
C GLY A 99 20.05 -17.10 12.80
N ARG A 100 18.76 -16.99 12.47
CA ARG A 100 18.20 -17.37 11.18
C ARG A 100 18.10 -16.14 10.28
N ALA A 101 18.87 -16.13 9.22
CA ALA A 101 18.83 -15.05 8.22
C ALA A 101 17.44 -14.92 7.57
N GLY A 102 17.11 -13.72 7.17
CA GLY A 102 15.96 -13.45 6.30
C GLY A 102 16.06 -14.27 5.01
N ALA A 103 14.92 -14.69 4.48
CA ALA A 103 14.86 -15.46 3.24
C ALA A 103 13.50 -15.27 2.57
N ILE A 104 13.47 -15.45 1.25
CA ILE A 104 12.23 -15.48 0.46
C ILE A 104 11.22 -16.42 1.13
N GLY A 105 9.98 -15.94 1.30
CA GLY A 105 8.91 -16.67 2.00
C GLY A 105 8.85 -16.44 3.51
N ARG A 106 9.81 -15.72 4.10
CA ARG A 106 9.72 -15.18 5.46
C ARG A 106 9.36 -13.71 5.36
N ARG A 107 8.33 -13.30 6.10
CA ARG A 107 7.88 -11.92 6.09
C ARG A 107 8.17 -11.26 7.42
N SER A 108 8.84 -10.12 7.38
CA SER A 108 9.04 -9.21 8.52
C SER A 108 8.30 -7.91 8.27
N VAL A 109 7.57 -7.45 9.26
CA VAL A 109 6.83 -6.19 9.17
C VAL A 109 7.80 -5.03 9.24
N CYS A 110 7.63 -4.09 8.31
CA CYS A 110 8.33 -2.83 8.24
C CYS A 110 7.34 -1.68 8.37
N VAL A 111 7.81 -0.53 8.84
CA VAL A 111 7.03 0.69 8.94
C VAL A 111 7.90 1.90 8.65
N ASP A 112 7.40 2.79 7.81
CA ASP A 112 8.00 4.09 7.53
C ASP A 112 6.97 5.20 7.65
N GLU A 113 7.40 6.41 8.02
CA GLU A 113 6.53 7.58 8.07
C GLU A 113 6.15 7.98 6.65
N LEU A 114 4.86 8.22 6.42
CA LEU A 114 4.29 8.62 5.14
C LEU A 114 3.96 10.10 5.15
N HIS A 115 4.46 10.84 4.17
CA HIS A 115 4.20 12.26 4.00
C HIS A 115 3.33 12.53 2.78
N TYR A 116 2.56 13.61 2.85
CA TYR A 116 1.70 14.08 1.76
C TYR A 116 2.17 15.46 1.29
N ASN A 117 2.06 15.70 0.00
CA ASN A 117 2.23 17.01 -0.59
C ASN A 117 0.98 17.88 -0.36
N GLU A 118 1.09 19.16 -0.62
CA GLU A 118 -0.02 20.11 -0.46
C GLU A 118 -1.22 19.78 -1.38
N ASP A 119 -0.95 19.21 -2.56
CA ASP A 119 -1.97 18.77 -3.50
C ASP A 119 -2.65 17.44 -3.12
N GLY A 120 -2.23 16.82 -2.01
CA GLY A 120 -2.74 15.56 -1.50
C GLY A 120 -2.06 14.33 -2.07
N THR A 121 -1.12 14.44 -3.00
CA THR A 121 -0.34 13.29 -3.46
C THR A 121 0.57 12.78 -2.34
N MET A 122 0.81 11.47 -2.29
CA MET A 122 1.76 10.87 -1.35
C MET A 122 3.19 11.05 -1.87
N GLN A 123 4.11 11.40 -0.97
CA GLN A 123 5.53 11.44 -1.28
C GLN A 123 6.06 9.99 -1.37
N TYR A 124 7.01 9.78 -2.27
CA TYR A 124 7.70 8.49 -2.37
C TYR A 124 8.35 8.11 -1.04
N VAL A 125 8.15 6.87 -0.63
CA VAL A 125 8.69 6.34 0.64
C VAL A 125 9.98 5.57 0.35
N GLU A 126 11.10 6.11 0.81
CA GLU A 126 12.36 5.37 0.88
C GLU A 126 12.29 4.36 2.02
N GLN A 127 12.38 3.08 1.68
CA GLN A 127 12.30 2.03 2.68
C GLN A 127 13.50 2.07 3.62
N THR A 128 13.25 2.21 4.93
CA THR A 128 14.33 2.16 5.91
C THR A 128 14.89 0.75 6.03
N LYS A 129 16.21 0.65 6.13
CA LYS A 129 16.87 -0.62 6.43
C LYS A 129 16.84 -0.82 7.95
N GLY A 130 16.27 -1.93 8.39
CA GLY A 130 16.36 -2.33 9.78
C GLY A 130 17.82 -2.52 10.21
N ASN A 131 18.15 -2.04 11.38
CA ASN A 131 19.45 -2.27 12.02
C ASN A 131 19.55 -3.70 12.58
#